data_1430987b35db7521fb46a5d2c0285b8d
#
_entry.id   1430987b35db7521fb46a5d2c0285b8d
#
_cell.length_a   1.000
_cell.length_b   1.000
_cell.length_c   1.000
_cell.angle_alpha   90.00
_cell.angle_beta   90.00
_cell.angle_gamma   90.00
#
_symmetry.space_group_name_H-M   'P 1'
#
loop_
_entity.id
_entity.type
_entity.pdbx_description
1 polymer ?
#
loop_
_entity_poly.entity_id
_entity_poly.type
_entity_poly.pdbx_seq_one_letter_code
_entity_poly.pdbx_strand_id
1 'polypeptide(L)'
;MILESEFGQAVKRHLEVEYVIWLTTVDPNFTPQPRPVWFIWENDSFLIFSKPNAHKVKHITQNRKVALHFNTDDTGDQHVIVFTGEASIDTNSPPADKVSAYLEKYESGIMGLGMTLEGFSAEYSTAIRIKPANVRGWD
;
A
#
# COMPACT_ATOMS: atom_id res chain seq x y z
N MET A 1 -13.90 0.67 9.51
CA MET A 1 -14.31 1.22 8.20
C MET A 1 -15.35 0.29 7.61
N ILE A 2 -16.49 0.84 7.23
CA ILE A 2 -17.62 0.04 6.72
C ILE A 2 -17.65 0.13 5.20
N LEU A 3 -17.58 -1.02 4.52
CA LEU A 3 -17.57 -1.11 3.07
C LEU A 3 -18.82 -1.80 2.51
N GLU A 4 -19.98 -1.54 3.12
CA GLU A 4 -21.24 -2.17 2.70
C GLU A 4 -22.06 -1.35 1.72
N SER A 5 -21.78 -0.05 1.60
CA SER A 5 -22.43 0.83 0.63
C SER A 5 -22.06 0.47 -0.80
N GLU A 6 -22.76 1.04 -1.77
CA GLU A 6 -22.42 0.88 -3.18
C GLU A 6 -20.99 1.36 -3.45
N PHE A 7 -20.61 2.52 -2.91
CA PHE A 7 -19.25 3.01 -2.97
C PHE A 7 -18.28 2.05 -2.29
N GLY A 8 -18.62 1.52 -1.12
CA GLY A 8 -17.80 0.54 -0.41
C GLY A 8 -17.55 -0.73 -1.21
N GLN A 9 -18.52 -1.20 -1.99
CA GLN A 9 -18.33 -2.35 -2.88
C GLN A 9 -17.36 -2.01 -4.00
N ALA A 10 -17.42 -0.81 -4.56
CA ALA A 10 -16.45 -0.34 -5.55
C ALA A 10 -15.05 -0.28 -4.95
N VAL A 11 -14.90 0.22 -3.73
CA VAL A 11 -13.62 0.24 -3.01
C VAL A 11 -13.05 -1.18 -2.88
N LYS A 12 -13.87 -2.14 -2.49
CA LYS A 12 -13.43 -3.55 -2.38
C LYS A 12 -12.90 -4.08 -3.70
N ARG A 13 -13.59 -3.78 -4.80
CA ARG A 13 -13.14 -4.22 -6.13
C ARG A 13 -11.77 -3.65 -6.47
N HIS A 14 -11.56 -2.36 -6.23
CA HIS A 14 -10.28 -1.72 -6.49
C HIS A 14 -9.16 -2.27 -5.61
N LEU A 15 -9.46 -2.55 -4.34
CA LEU A 15 -8.48 -3.17 -3.44
C LEU A 15 -8.02 -4.56 -3.92
N GLU A 16 -8.89 -5.27 -4.62
CA GLU A 16 -8.57 -6.60 -5.16
C GLU A 16 -7.81 -6.55 -6.49
N VAL A 17 -8.17 -5.61 -7.38
CA VAL A 17 -7.66 -5.63 -8.76
C VAL A 17 -6.52 -4.65 -9.02
N GLU A 18 -6.40 -3.57 -8.26
CA GLU A 18 -5.37 -2.57 -8.50
C GLU A 18 -4.00 -3.12 -8.16
N TYR A 19 -3.05 -2.95 -9.09
CA TYR A 19 -1.68 -3.44 -8.93
C TYR A 19 -0.82 -2.49 -8.11
N VAL A 20 -1.07 -1.20 -8.21
CA VAL A 20 -0.30 -0.11 -7.60
C VAL A 20 -1.23 0.83 -6.85
N ILE A 21 -0.80 1.30 -5.70
CA ILE A 21 -1.45 2.37 -4.96
C ILE A 21 -0.42 3.45 -4.65
N TRP A 22 -0.87 4.71 -4.62
CA TRP A 22 -0.02 5.82 -4.21
C TRP A 22 -0.06 5.95 -2.70
N LEU A 23 1.11 5.95 -2.08
CA LEU A 23 1.28 6.17 -0.64
C LEU A 23 1.92 7.54 -0.44
N THR A 24 1.27 8.39 0.31
CA THR A 24 1.80 9.71 0.68
C THR A 24 2.16 9.68 2.17
N THR A 25 3.45 9.83 2.44
CA THR A 25 4.00 10.02 3.78
C THR A 25 4.36 11.50 3.98
N VAL A 26 4.72 11.88 5.18
CA VAL A 26 5.06 13.28 5.51
C VAL A 26 6.51 13.31 6.04
N ASP A 27 7.33 14.16 5.45
CA ASP A 27 8.72 14.30 5.88
C ASP A 27 8.84 15.19 7.14
N PRO A 28 10.04 15.35 7.72
CA PRO A 28 10.21 16.16 8.93
C PRO A 28 9.81 17.63 8.79
N ASN A 29 9.76 18.15 7.56
CA ASN A 29 9.34 19.52 7.28
C ASN A 29 7.84 19.61 6.97
N PHE A 30 7.09 18.54 7.24
CA PHE A 30 5.65 18.43 6.95
C PHE A 30 5.32 18.52 5.46
N THR A 31 6.27 18.19 4.59
CA THR A 31 6.02 18.13 3.15
C THR A 31 5.49 16.75 2.79
N PRO A 32 4.33 16.65 2.13
CA PRO A 32 3.81 15.38 1.64
C PRO A 32 4.71 14.79 0.56
N GLN A 33 4.96 13.49 0.67
CA GLN A 33 5.87 12.76 -0.23
C GLN A 33 5.14 11.57 -0.84
N PRO A 34 4.46 11.74 -2.01
CA PRO A 34 3.74 10.64 -2.66
C PRO A 34 4.69 9.73 -3.43
N ARG A 35 4.45 8.41 -3.34
CA ARG A 35 5.19 7.38 -4.08
C ARG A 35 4.23 6.25 -4.45
N PRO A 36 4.37 5.66 -5.65
CA PRO A 36 3.63 4.45 -6.00
C PRO A 36 4.27 3.25 -5.31
N VAL A 37 3.42 2.36 -4.80
CA VAL A 37 3.88 1.16 -4.10
C VAL A 37 3.03 -0.05 -4.48
N TRP A 38 3.59 -1.24 -4.33
CA TRP A 38 2.88 -2.49 -4.38
C TRP A 38 2.25 -2.76 -3.02
N PHE A 39 1.08 -3.39 -3.00
CA PHE A 39 0.33 -3.63 -1.78
C PHE A 39 -0.53 -4.87 -1.88
N ILE A 40 -0.87 -5.45 -0.74
CA ILE A 40 -2.02 -6.33 -0.60
C ILE A 40 -2.94 -5.78 0.48
N TRP A 41 -4.20 -6.16 0.37
CA TRP A 41 -5.23 -5.84 1.35
C TRP A 41 -5.59 -7.12 2.09
N GLU A 42 -5.35 -7.14 3.39
CA GLU A 42 -5.71 -8.27 4.24
C GLU A 42 -5.98 -7.81 5.66
N ASN A 43 -6.94 -8.45 6.32
CA ASN A 43 -7.29 -8.12 7.71
C ASN A 43 -7.60 -6.63 7.89
N ASP A 44 -8.34 -6.05 6.95
CA ASP A 44 -8.75 -4.64 6.94
C ASP A 44 -7.57 -3.67 7.00
N SER A 45 -6.45 -4.05 6.43
CA SER A 45 -5.26 -3.20 6.36
C SER A 45 -4.49 -3.43 5.08
N PHE A 46 -3.63 -2.45 4.74
CA PHE A 46 -2.67 -2.59 3.66
C PHE A 46 -1.38 -3.20 4.21
N LEU A 47 -0.77 -4.08 3.44
CA LEU A 47 0.58 -4.59 3.71
C LEU A 47 1.47 -4.23 2.53
N ILE A 48 2.57 -3.54 2.82
CA ILE A 48 3.53 -3.06 1.83
C ILE A 48 4.92 -3.51 2.29
N PHE A 49 5.73 -4.02 1.35
CA PHE A 49 7.14 -4.34 1.65
C PHE A 49 8.04 -3.27 1.05
N SER A 50 9.00 -2.83 1.82
CA SER A 50 9.91 -1.74 1.48
C SER A 50 11.35 -2.10 1.81
N LYS A 51 12.28 -1.43 1.12
CA LYS A 51 13.68 -1.43 1.55
C LYS A 51 13.77 -0.76 2.92
N PRO A 52 14.60 -1.27 3.83
CA PRO A 52 14.64 -0.75 5.20
C PRO A 52 15.15 0.69 5.30
N ASN A 53 15.94 1.14 4.32
CA ASN A 53 16.48 2.50 4.29
C ASN A 53 15.68 3.47 3.44
N ALA A 54 14.52 3.07 2.93
CA ALA A 54 13.68 3.96 2.14
C ALA A 54 13.19 5.15 2.96
N HIS A 55 13.04 6.30 2.31
CA HIS A 55 12.57 7.52 2.99
C HIS A 55 11.22 7.34 3.64
N LYS A 56 10.30 6.60 3.00
CA LYS A 56 8.98 6.36 3.58
C LYS A 56 9.02 5.65 4.92
N VAL A 57 9.99 4.75 5.13
CA VAL A 57 10.15 4.08 6.42
C VAL A 57 10.54 5.09 7.51
N LYS A 58 11.48 5.98 7.19
CA LYS A 58 11.89 7.04 8.12
C LYS A 58 10.75 8.00 8.43
N HIS A 59 9.99 8.38 7.42
CA HIS A 59 8.83 9.27 7.59
C HIS A 59 7.80 8.66 8.53
N ILE A 60 7.46 7.40 8.33
CA ILE A 60 6.45 6.71 9.12
C ILE A 60 6.85 6.57 10.58
N THR A 61 8.13 6.36 10.88
CA THR A 61 8.59 6.26 12.26
C THR A 61 8.49 7.58 13.01
N GLN A 62 8.51 8.71 12.30
CA GLN A 62 8.39 10.05 12.88
C GLN A 62 6.96 10.58 12.85
N ASN A 63 6.21 10.27 11.79
CA ASN A 63 4.83 10.70 11.60
C ASN A 63 4.03 9.57 10.97
N ARG A 64 3.15 8.99 11.75
CA ARG A 64 2.36 7.82 11.34
C ARG A 64 1.22 8.14 10.39
N LYS A 65 0.87 9.40 10.24
CA LYS A 65 -0.25 9.83 9.40
C LYS A 65 0.13 9.68 7.93
N VAL A 66 -0.73 8.99 7.19
CA VAL A 66 -0.53 8.74 5.77
C VAL A 66 -1.84 8.88 5.00
N ALA A 67 -1.71 9.06 3.69
CA ALA A 67 -2.83 8.95 2.76
C ALA A 67 -2.46 7.96 1.66
N LEU A 68 -3.48 7.29 1.12
CA LEU A 68 -3.30 6.41 -0.03
C LEU A 68 -4.41 6.71 -1.04
N HIS A 69 -4.10 6.55 -2.33
CA HIS A 69 -5.13 6.67 -3.36
C HIS A 69 -4.76 5.84 -4.57
N PHE A 70 -5.78 5.43 -5.31
CA PHE A 70 -5.60 4.77 -6.60
C PHE A 70 -5.49 5.82 -7.71
N ASN A 71 -5.06 5.37 -8.88
CA ASN A 71 -5.18 6.18 -10.09
C ASN A 71 -6.67 6.29 -10.45
N THR A 72 -7.03 7.44 -11.02
CA THR A 72 -8.39 7.67 -11.51
C THR A 72 -8.51 7.21 -12.96
N ASP A 73 -9.70 7.41 -13.56
CA ASP A 73 -9.82 7.35 -15.00
C ASP A 73 -9.04 8.49 -15.65
N ASP A 74 -9.00 8.52 -16.98
CA ASP A 74 -8.19 9.50 -17.72
C ASP A 74 -8.58 10.95 -17.47
N THR A 75 -9.83 11.20 -17.07
CA THR A 75 -10.31 12.56 -16.82
C THR A 75 -10.20 12.99 -15.37
N GLY A 76 -9.91 12.06 -14.45
CA GLY A 76 -9.96 12.33 -13.03
C GLY A 76 -11.37 12.41 -12.46
N ASP A 77 -12.37 11.99 -13.23
CA ASP A 77 -13.78 12.14 -12.87
C ASP A 77 -14.38 10.90 -12.21
N GLN A 78 -13.81 9.74 -12.48
CA GLN A 78 -14.28 8.46 -11.94
C GLN A 78 -13.15 7.69 -11.26
N HIS A 79 -13.54 6.73 -10.44
CA HIS A 79 -12.60 5.87 -9.70
C HIS A 79 -11.72 6.66 -8.72
N VAL A 80 -12.31 7.71 -8.13
CA VAL A 80 -11.61 8.51 -7.13
C VAL A 80 -11.80 7.85 -5.76
N ILE A 81 -10.71 7.29 -5.22
CA ILE A 81 -10.74 6.60 -3.93
C ILE A 81 -9.51 7.03 -3.14
N VAL A 82 -9.75 7.67 -1.99
CA VAL A 82 -8.69 8.18 -1.12
C VAL A 82 -8.88 7.64 0.29
N PHE A 83 -7.82 7.05 0.82
CA PHE A 83 -7.78 6.59 2.21
C PHE A 83 -6.91 7.53 3.02
N THR A 84 -7.26 7.73 4.28
CA THR A 84 -6.36 8.30 5.27
C THR A 84 -6.30 7.36 6.47
N GLY A 85 -5.16 7.31 7.11
CA GLY A 85 -4.96 6.40 8.23
C GLY A 85 -3.59 6.54 8.86
N GLU A 86 -3.20 5.49 9.56
CA GLU A 86 -1.92 5.45 10.25
C GLU A 86 -1.11 4.23 9.80
N ALA A 87 0.17 4.46 9.62
CA ALA A 87 1.13 3.43 9.22
C ALA A 87 2.05 3.06 10.38
N SER A 88 2.47 1.81 10.40
CA SER A 88 3.46 1.32 11.36
C SER A 88 4.35 0.27 10.70
N ILE A 89 5.54 0.08 11.27
CA ILE A 89 6.42 -1.00 10.85
C ILE A 89 5.95 -2.28 11.57
N ASP A 90 5.64 -3.30 10.78
CA ASP A 90 5.16 -4.58 11.31
C ASP A 90 6.33 -5.56 11.44
N THR A 91 6.89 -5.63 12.65
CA THR A 91 8.04 -6.50 12.93
C THR A 91 7.64 -7.97 13.02
N ASN A 92 6.35 -8.27 13.07
CA ASN A 92 5.83 -9.64 13.18
C ASN A 92 5.40 -10.23 11.83
N SER A 93 5.45 -9.45 10.75
CA SER A 93 5.08 -9.95 9.44
C SER A 93 6.07 -10.99 8.93
N PRO A 94 5.58 -12.08 8.33
CA PRO A 94 6.48 -12.95 7.56
C PRO A 94 7.14 -12.14 6.43
N PRO A 95 8.31 -12.57 5.94
CA PRO A 95 8.92 -11.94 4.76
C PRO A 95 8.03 -12.13 3.53
N ALA A 96 8.23 -11.27 2.52
CA ALA A 96 7.37 -11.23 1.34
C ALA A 96 7.22 -12.59 0.64
N ASP A 97 8.30 -13.38 0.57
CA ASP A 97 8.28 -14.68 -0.09
C ASP A 97 7.54 -15.77 0.72
N LYS A 98 7.09 -15.44 1.92
CA LYS A 98 6.29 -16.32 2.77
C LYS A 98 4.83 -15.85 2.91
N VAL A 99 4.45 -14.79 2.21
CA VAL A 99 3.07 -14.28 2.21
C VAL A 99 2.41 -14.70 0.89
N SER A 100 1.58 -15.74 0.94
CA SER A 100 0.99 -16.35 -0.24
C SER A 100 0.21 -15.36 -1.10
N ALA A 101 -0.61 -14.52 -0.49
CA ALA A 101 -1.40 -13.52 -1.21
C ALA A 101 -0.51 -12.50 -1.95
N TYR A 102 0.63 -12.15 -1.36
CA TYR A 102 1.58 -11.25 -1.99
C TYR A 102 2.21 -11.91 -3.23
N LEU A 103 2.62 -13.16 -3.11
CA LEU A 103 3.21 -13.89 -4.23
C LEU A 103 2.20 -14.14 -5.35
N GLU A 104 0.96 -14.47 -5.02
CA GLU A 104 -0.09 -14.63 -6.04
C GLU A 104 -0.22 -13.37 -6.90
N LYS A 105 -0.11 -12.22 -6.28
CA LYS A 105 -0.28 -10.93 -6.97
C LYS A 105 0.98 -10.50 -7.71
N TYR A 106 2.16 -10.69 -7.12
CA TYR A 106 3.40 -10.03 -7.56
C TYR A 106 4.51 -10.96 -8.05
N GLU A 107 4.35 -12.27 -7.98
CA GLU A 107 5.43 -13.20 -8.38
C GLU A 107 5.95 -12.91 -9.78
N SER A 108 5.04 -12.77 -10.75
CA SER A 108 5.45 -12.45 -12.14
C SER A 108 6.16 -11.11 -12.24
N GLY A 109 5.69 -10.11 -11.48
CA GLY A 109 6.32 -8.79 -11.46
C GLY A 109 7.73 -8.82 -10.88
N ILE A 110 7.93 -9.59 -9.82
CA ILE A 110 9.25 -9.77 -9.20
C ILE A 110 10.21 -10.42 -10.21
N MET A 111 9.78 -11.48 -10.85
CA MET A 111 10.59 -12.18 -11.86
C MET A 111 10.86 -11.29 -13.07
N GLY A 112 9.88 -10.47 -13.45
CA GLY A 112 10.04 -9.49 -14.53
C GLY A 112 11.08 -8.41 -14.24
N LEU A 113 11.37 -8.17 -12.96
CA LEU A 113 12.45 -7.27 -12.54
C LEU A 113 13.84 -7.94 -12.58
N GLY A 114 13.89 -9.22 -12.95
CA GLY A 114 15.14 -9.97 -12.94
C GLY A 114 15.56 -10.44 -11.55
N MET A 115 14.64 -10.48 -10.60
CA MET A 115 14.92 -10.86 -9.22
C MET A 115 14.35 -12.23 -8.92
N THR A 116 15.00 -12.97 -8.01
CA THR A 116 14.42 -14.15 -7.39
C THR A 116 13.45 -13.74 -6.28
N LEU A 117 12.54 -14.61 -5.89
CA LEU A 117 11.63 -14.33 -4.78
C LEU A 117 12.39 -14.13 -3.48
N GLU A 118 13.41 -14.93 -3.23
CA GLU A 118 14.28 -14.78 -2.05
C GLU A 118 15.05 -13.47 -2.08
N GLY A 119 15.60 -13.09 -3.23
CA GLY A 119 16.35 -11.85 -3.41
C GLY A 119 15.46 -10.63 -3.18
N PHE A 120 14.25 -10.65 -3.71
CA PHE A 120 13.27 -9.59 -3.49
C PHE A 120 12.95 -9.47 -2.00
N SER A 121 12.63 -10.57 -1.36
CA SER A 121 12.28 -10.59 0.07
C SER A 121 13.41 -10.09 0.95
N ALA A 122 14.66 -10.42 0.61
CA ALA A 122 15.83 -9.96 1.35
C ALA A 122 16.06 -8.46 1.19
N GLU A 123 15.79 -7.91 0.02
CA GLU A 123 15.97 -6.48 -0.28
C GLU A 123 14.81 -5.64 0.25
N TYR A 124 13.58 -6.09 0.06
CA TYR A 124 12.36 -5.41 0.51
C TYR A 124 11.89 -6.05 1.82
N SER A 125 12.73 -5.92 2.84
CA SER A 125 12.61 -6.68 4.09
C SER A 125 11.77 -6.01 5.17
N THR A 126 11.36 -4.75 4.96
CA THR A 126 10.57 -4.00 5.95
C THR A 126 9.10 -4.05 5.59
N ALA A 127 8.29 -4.62 6.46
CA ALA A 127 6.84 -4.68 6.29
C ALA A 127 6.21 -3.42 6.90
N ILE A 128 5.41 -2.74 6.10
CA ILE A 128 4.63 -1.57 6.52
C ILE A 128 3.17 -1.99 6.56
N ARG A 129 2.53 -1.80 7.70
CA ARG A 129 1.11 -2.07 7.88
C ARG A 129 0.38 -0.75 8.01
N ILE A 130 -0.69 -0.58 7.23
CA ILE A 130 -1.46 0.66 7.25
C ILE A 130 -2.91 0.33 7.54
N LYS A 131 -3.44 0.92 8.62
CA LYS A 131 -4.85 0.80 8.97
C LYS A 131 -5.56 2.08 8.54
N PRO A 132 -6.43 2.01 7.53
CA PRO A 132 -7.19 3.18 7.15
C PRO A 132 -8.24 3.50 8.22
N ALA A 133 -8.37 4.78 8.54
CA ALA A 133 -9.40 5.30 9.42
C ALA A 133 -10.61 5.78 8.64
N ASN A 134 -10.41 6.13 7.37
CA ASN A 134 -11.42 6.77 6.55
C ASN A 134 -11.16 6.46 5.07
N VAL A 135 -12.23 6.31 4.31
CA VAL A 135 -12.19 6.22 2.85
C VAL A 135 -13.25 7.14 2.28
N ARG A 136 -12.92 7.88 1.23
CA ARG A 136 -13.85 8.78 0.55
C ARG A 136 -13.52 8.87 -0.93
N GLY A 137 -14.51 9.31 -1.68
CA GLY A 137 -14.40 9.45 -3.12
C GLY A 137 -15.72 9.08 -3.80
N TRP A 138 -15.61 8.68 -5.05
CA TRP A 138 -16.73 8.20 -5.85
C TRP A 138 -16.19 7.28 -6.95
N ASP A 139 -17.06 6.45 -7.46
CA ASP A 139 -16.68 5.50 -8.52
C ASP A 139 -17.18 5.94 -9.89
#